data_6733329f56f99d15985c0da757863cac
#
_entry.id   6733329f56f99d15985c0da757863cac
#
_cell.length_a   1.000
_cell.length_b   1.000
_cell.length_c   1.000
_cell.angle_alpha   90.00
_cell.angle_beta   90.00
_cell.angle_gamma   90.00
#
_symmetry.space_group_name_H-M   'P 1'
#
loop_
_entity.id
_entity.type
_entity.pdbx_description
1 polymer ?
#
loop_
_entity_poly.entity_id
_entity_poly.type
_entity_poly.pdbx_seq_one_letter_code
_entity_poly.pdbx_strand_id
1 'polypeptide(L)'
;IEVVVVDNNSTDRTIERAKQFPIKLVTIDDFLPGKAINDGIRASTGEYIVCLSAHCIPVNNFWIENLIEDLNNTKVAGIYGRQEPLSFSSDIDKRDLITTFGLDKRVQIKDSFFHNANSAFRRNVWDRFPFDEGLTNIEDRVWGEQVINSGLKIIYEPNASVYHWHGIHQDLNPDRAKNVVRILESLPSLQTSTNHHQSPGDLEILAVIPVRGRTHSFGNSSLLEVTIDVAKKSKYITEIVVATDNKETAEIASNCGIETPFIRPPELSDDYVDIFEVVKYTLDKLEDNSRHYDVVVLLEEIYPLRDERLIDKMIDQLVFKGQDTIMAAIQ
;
A
#
# COMPACT_ATOMS: atom_id res chain seq x y z
N ILE A 1 8.58 -29.39 -3.54
CA ILE A 1 9.22 -28.24 -2.91
C ILE A 1 10.70 -28.54 -2.76
N GLU A 2 11.56 -27.60 -3.16
CA GLU A 2 12.98 -27.59 -2.91
C GLU A 2 13.25 -26.57 -1.80
N VAL A 3 14.07 -26.92 -0.81
CA VAL A 3 14.44 -26.00 0.28
C VAL A 3 15.92 -25.68 0.16
N VAL A 4 16.25 -24.40 0.02
CA VAL A 4 17.63 -23.90 0.00
C VAL A 4 17.86 -23.07 1.25
N VAL A 5 18.87 -23.43 2.03
CA VAL A 5 19.32 -22.66 3.20
C VAL A 5 20.59 -21.91 2.81
N VAL A 6 20.56 -20.59 2.93
CA VAL A 6 21.73 -19.73 2.73
C VAL A 6 22.28 -19.36 4.10
N ASP A 7 23.50 -19.77 4.39
CA ASP A 7 24.13 -19.62 5.68
C ASP A 7 25.40 -18.76 5.59
N ASN A 8 25.50 -17.79 6.48
CA ASN A 8 26.66 -16.91 6.60
C ASN A 8 27.62 -17.39 7.68
N ASN A 9 28.19 -18.60 7.49
CA ASN A 9 29.16 -19.20 8.39
C ASN A 9 28.70 -19.26 9.86
N SER A 10 27.49 -19.75 10.10
CA SER A 10 26.97 -19.91 11.47
C SER A 10 27.90 -20.77 12.34
N THR A 11 28.22 -20.27 13.54
CA THR A 11 29.13 -20.92 14.50
C THR A 11 28.40 -21.73 15.56
N ASP A 12 27.07 -21.70 15.54
CA ASP A 12 26.20 -22.47 16.45
C ASP A 12 25.75 -23.80 15.81
N ARG A 13 24.71 -24.40 16.35
CA ARG A 13 24.15 -25.68 15.83
C ARG A 13 23.19 -25.51 14.64
N THR A 14 23.11 -24.34 14.00
CA THR A 14 22.19 -24.05 12.90
C THR A 14 22.38 -25.05 11.75
N ILE A 15 23.60 -25.21 11.27
CA ILE A 15 23.92 -26.11 10.15
C ILE A 15 23.68 -27.57 10.52
N GLU A 16 24.06 -27.99 11.73
CA GLU A 16 23.79 -29.35 12.23
C GLU A 16 22.31 -29.68 12.22
N ARG A 17 21.47 -28.75 12.66
CA ARG A 17 20.01 -28.91 12.67
C ARG A 17 19.42 -28.89 11.28
N ALA A 18 19.84 -27.95 10.43
CA ALA A 18 19.34 -27.81 9.06
C ALA A 18 19.61 -29.09 8.23
N LYS A 19 20.78 -29.71 8.38
CA LYS A 19 21.17 -30.94 7.68
C LYS A 19 20.34 -32.18 8.08
N GLN A 20 19.50 -32.10 9.10
CA GLN A 20 18.56 -33.19 9.42
C GLN A 20 17.38 -33.26 8.44
N PHE A 21 17.23 -32.26 7.61
CA PHE A 21 16.17 -32.15 6.59
C PHE A 21 16.77 -32.24 5.18
N PRO A 22 15.96 -32.61 4.18
CA PRO A 22 16.41 -32.65 2.79
C PRO A 22 16.52 -31.22 2.23
N ILE A 23 17.63 -30.56 2.51
CA ILE A 23 17.91 -29.20 2.09
C ILE A 23 19.14 -29.12 1.17
N LYS A 24 19.21 -28.05 0.41
CA LYS A 24 20.42 -27.61 -0.26
C LYS A 24 21.06 -26.49 0.55
N LEU A 25 22.31 -26.65 0.95
CA LEU A 25 23.04 -25.65 1.73
C LEU A 25 23.91 -24.80 0.79
N VAL A 26 23.81 -23.50 0.91
CA VAL A 26 24.68 -22.50 0.28
C VAL A 26 25.38 -21.73 1.40
N THR A 27 26.69 -21.71 1.41
CA THR A 27 27.48 -20.94 2.38
C THR A 27 28.01 -19.68 1.72
N ILE A 28 27.88 -18.55 2.40
CA ILE A 28 28.37 -17.24 1.96
C ILE A 28 29.31 -16.66 3.02
N ASP A 29 30.33 -15.92 2.60
CA ASP A 29 31.32 -15.32 3.51
C ASP A 29 30.92 -13.90 3.91
N ASP A 30 30.38 -13.12 2.96
CA ASP A 30 29.95 -11.74 3.17
C ASP A 30 28.43 -11.64 3.04
N PHE A 31 27.75 -11.27 4.12
CA PHE A 31 26.31 -11.11 4.12
C PHE A 31 25.90 -9.74 3.58
N LEU A 32 25.29 -9.75 2.40
CA LEU A 32 24.47 -8.67 1.89
C LEU A 32 23.10 -9.27 1.53
N PRO A 33 21.98 -8.69 1.97
CA PRO A 33 20.66 -9.32 1.85
C PRO A 33 20.33 -9.73 0.42
N GLY A 34 20.44 -8.81 -0.55
CA GLY A 34 20.16 -9.07 -1.96
C GLY A 34 21.06 -10.14 -2.54
N LYS A 35 22.37 -10.14 -2.19
CA LYS A 35 23.31 -11.16 -2.63
C LYS A 35 22.95 -12.54 -2.08
N ALA A 36 22.65 -12.64 -0.78
CA ALA A 36 22.26 -13.89 -0.15
C ALA A 36 21.01 -14.50 -0.80
N ILE A 37 19.99 -13.68 -1.07
CA ILE A 37 18.78 -14.11 -1.77
C ILE A 37 19.11 -14.59 -3.19
N ASN A 38 19.86 -13.81 -3.96
CA ASN A 38 20.27 -14.18 -5.32
C ASN A 38 21.06 -15.49 -5.36
N ASP A 39 22.01 -15.70 -4.43
CA ASP A 39 22.80 -16.94 -4.35
C ASP A 39 21.91 -18.14 -4.03
N GLY A 40 20.93 -17.99 -3.15
CA GLY A 40 19.91 -19.01 -2.88
C GLY A 40 19.07 -19.35 -4.11
N ILE A 41 18.63 -18.33 -4.85
CA ILE A 41 17.84 -18.51 -6.07
C ILE A 41 18.67 -19.19 -7.18
N ARG A 42 19.91 -18.78 -7.39
CA ARG A 42 20.83 -19.42 -8.35
C ARG A 42 21.06 -20.89 -8.03
N ALA A 43 21.05 -21.24 -6.76
CA ALA A 43 21.18 -22.60 -6.30
C ALA A 43 19.88 -23.42 -6.41
N SER A 44 18.75 -22.82 -6.66
CA SER A 44 17.44 -23.47 -6.78
C SER A 44 17.01 -23.66 -8.24
N THR A 45 15.97 -24.49 -8.44
CA THR A 45 15.43 -24.81 -9.79
C THR A 45 13.93 -24.49 -9.92
N GLY A 46 13.26 -24.15 -8.82
CA GLY A 46 11.83 -23.90 -8.79
C GLY A 46 11.41 -22.72 -9.66
N GLU A 47 10.21 -22.79 -10.24
CA GLU A 47 9.59 -21.72 -11.01
C GLU A 47 9.11 -20.58 -10.11
N TYR A 48 8.54 -20.93 -8.96
CA TYR A 48 8.16 -19.98 -7.91
C TYR A 48 9.24 -19.94 -6.84
N ILE A 49 9.68 -18.76 -6.49
CA ILE A 49 10.64 -18.53 -5.42
C ILE A 49 9.87 -18.02 -4.21
N VAL A 50 10.10 -18.64 -3.07
CA VAL A 50 9.54 -18.23 -1.78
C VAL A 50 10.70 -17.86 -0.87
N CYS A 51 10.71 -16.61 -0.40
CA CYS A 51 11.68 -16.13 0.59
C CYS A 51 11.04 -16.17 1.98
N LEU A 52 11.76 -16.78 2.91
CA LEU A 52 11.38 -16.84 4.32
C LEU A 52 12.62 -16.58 5.19
N SER A 53 12.56 -15.56 6.02
CA SER A 53 13.62 -15.31 7.01
C SER A 53 13.69 -16.43 8.05
N ALA A 54 14.90 -16.77 8.48
CA ALA A 54 15.14 -17.86 9.44
C ALA A 54 14.45 -17.66 10.81
N HIS A 55 14.03 -16.45 11.13
CA HIS A 55 13.30 -16.09 12.36
C HIS A 55 11.80 -15.88 12.13
N CYS A 56 11.28 -16.31 10.98
CA CYS A 56 9.86 -16.32 10.67
C CYS A 56 9.30 -17.73 10.77
N ILE A 57 8.09 -17.86 11.31
CA ILE A 57 7.39 -19.14 11.49
C ILE A 57 6.01 -19.01 10.83
N PRO A 58 5.68 -19.82 9.80
CA PRO A 58 4.34 -19.83 9.20
C PRO A 58 3.25 -20.10 10.24
N VAL A 59 2.16 -19.31 10.17
CA VAL A 59 1.05 -19.40 11.13
C VAL A 59 0.18 -20.63 10.89
N ASN A 60 0.07 -21.07 9.62
CA ASN A 60 -0.78 -22.19 9.24
C ASN A 60 -0.21 -22.98 8.04
N ASN A 61 -0.83 -24.12 7.75
CA ASN A 61 -0.38 -25.03 6.68
C ASN A 61 -0.72 -24.54 5.26
N PHE A 62 -1.56 -23.54 5.11
CA PHE A 62 -1.96 -22.96 3.82
C PHE A 62 -1.09 -21.76 3.40
N TRP A 63 -0.09 -21.44 4.21
CA TRP A 63 0.77 -20.27 4.04
C TRP A 63 1.38 -20.17 2.62
N ILE A 64 1.98 -21.26 2.10
CA ILE A 64 2.58 -21.25 0.75
C ILE A 64 1.50 -21.09 -0.31
N GLU A 65 0.38 -21.79 -0.19
CA GLU A 65 -0.73 -21.73 -1.15
C GLU A 65 -1.23 -20.29 -1.27
N ASN A 66 -1.51 -19.64 -0.14
CA ASN A 66 -1.95 -18.24 -0.10
C ASN A 66 -0.88 -17.30 -0.69
N LEU A 67 0.41 -17.57 -0.43
CA LEU A 67 1.50 -16.71 -0.89
C LEU A 67 1.74 -16.78 -2.41
N ILE A 68 1.35 -17.86 -3.07
CA ILE A 68 1.61 -18.06 -4.50
C ILE A 68 0.35 -17.98 -5.38
N GLU A 69 -0.84 -17.90 -4.80
CA GLU A 69 -2.13 -17.99 -5.51
C GLU A 69 -2.22 -17.02 -6.70
N ASP A 70 -1.92 -15.76 -6.47
CA ASP A 70 -2.03 -14.72 -7.48
C ASP A 70 -0.82 -14.64 -8.45
N LEU A 71 0.24 -15.43 -8.22
CA LEU A 71 1.42 -15.43 -9.12
C LEU A 71 1.11 -16.00 -10.51
N ASN A 72 -0.02 -16.67 -10.69
CA ASN A 72 -0.49 -17.09 -12.02
C ASN A 72 -0.84 -15.88 -12.91
N ASN A 73 -1.15 -14.73 -12.33
CA ASN A 73 -1.36 -13.50 -13.07
C ASN A 73 0.00 -12.91 -13.50
N THR A 74 0.25 -12.84 -14.80
CA THR A 74 1.52 -12.35 -15.36
C THR A 74 1.81 -10.88 -15.07
N LYS A 75 0.79 -10.10 -14.69
CA LYS A 75 0.95 -8.70 -14.27
C LYS A 75 1.41 -8.55 -12.82
N VAL A 76 1.36 -9.61 -12.01
CA VAL A 76 1.84 -9.61 -10.63
C VAL A 76 3.31 -9.98 -10.61
N ALA A 77 4.17 -9.10 -10.12
CA ALA A 77 5.59 -9.35 -9.97
C ALA A 77 5.90 -10.23 -8.76
N GLY A 78 5.33 -9.89 -7.63
CA GLY A 78 5.56 -10.59 -6.37
C GLY A 78 4.43 -10.36 -5.37
N ILE A 79 4.41 -11.21 -4.36
CA ILE A 79 3.46 -11.20 -3.26
C ILE A 79 4.26 -11.20 -1.96
N TYR A 80 3.85 -10.41 -0.99
CA TYR A 80 4.39 -10.52 0.37
C TYR A 80 3.25 -10.73 1.36
N GLY A 81 3.53 -11.54 2.38
CA GLY A 81 2.55 -11.93 3.37
C GLY A 81 2.65 -11.10 4.65
N ARG A 82 1.62 -11.23 5.48
CA ARG A 82 1.51 -10.61 6.79
C ARG A 82 2.60 -11.13 7.72
N GLN A 83 3.10 -10.24 8.58
CA GLN A 83 3.99 -10.58 9.67
C GLN A 83 3.34 -10.22 10.99
N GLU A 84 3.19 -11.21 11.86
CA GLU A 84 2.56 -11.08 13.17
C GLU A 84 3.60 -11.12 14.28
N PRO A 85 3.42 -10.33 15.35
CA PRO A 85 4.34 -10.39 16.47
C PRO A 85 4.16 -11.68 17.26
N LEU A 86 5.24 -12.13 17.86
CA LEU A 86 5.19 -13.18 18.89
C LEU A 86 4.65 -12.61 20.21
N SER A 87 4.10 -13.47 21.06
CA SER A 87 3.53 -13.05 22.36
C SER A 87 4.52 -12.30 23.25
N PHE A 88 5.80 -12.63 23.13
CA PHE A 88 6.91 -12.05 23.88
C PHE A 88 7.70 -10.97 23.13
N SER A 89 7.28 -10.57 21.92
CA SER A 89 7.85 -9.41 21.21
C SER A 89 7.64 -8.14 22.04
N SER A 90 8.58 -7.18 21.92
CA SER A 90 8.43 -5.88 22.58
C SER A 90 7.19 -5.13 22.10
N ASP A 91 6.69 -4.20 22.91
CA ASP A 91 5.52 -3.40 22.52
C ASP A 91 5.80 -2.53 21.28
N ILE A 92 7.04 -2.11 21.08
CA ILE A 92 7.49 -1.38 19.88
C ILE A 92 7.39 -2.27 18.66
N ASP A 93 7.95 -3.48 18.72
CA ASP A 93 7.87 -4.44 17.61
C ASP A 93 6.42 -4.84 17.30
N LYS A 94 5.62 -5.08 18.35
CA LYS A 94 4.18 -5.37 18.19
C LYS A 94 3.47 -4.24 17.43
N ARG A 95 3.66 -3.01 17.89
CA ARG A 95 3.08 -1.84 17.22
C ARG A 95 3.51 -1.77 15.76
N ASP A 96 4.80 -1.88 15.47
CA ASP A 96 5.33 -1.77 14.13
C ASP A 96 4.76 -2.83 13.19
N LEU A 97 4.70 -4.09 13.64
CA LEU A 97 4.13 -5.17 12.84
C LEU A 97 2.62 -4.99 12.61
N ILE A 98 1.87 -4.64 13.67
CA ILE A 98 0.41 -4.47 13.58
C ILE A 98 0.04 -3.27 12.67
N THR A 99 0.80 -2.19 12.74
CA THR A 99 0.51 -0.99 11.92
C THR A 99 0.94 -1.15 10.48
N THR A 100 2.00 -1.91 10.20
CA THR A 100 2.49 -2.12 8.83
C THR A 100 1.71 -3.20 8.10
N PHE A 101 1.42 -4.32 8.78
CA PHE A 101 0.80 -5.50 8.20
C PHE A 101 -0.66 -5.60 8.65
N GLY A 102 -1.55 -4.87 7.97
CA GLY A 102 -2.99 -4.88 8.25
C GLY A 102 -3.69 -6.19 7.86
N LEU A 103 -5.01 -6.18 7.95
CA LEU A 103 -5.85 -7.37 7.70
C LEU A 103 -6.39 -7.43 6.27
N ASP A 104 -6.33 -6.34 5.52
CA ASP A 104 -6.88 -6.24 4.17
C ASP A 104 -5.83 -6.55 3.11
N LYS A 105 -6.22 -7.32 2.09
CA LYS A 105 -5.43 -7.57 0.89
C LYS A 105 -5.26 -6.25 0.11
N ARG A 106 -4.06 -6.00 -0.41
CA ARG A 106 -3.74 -4.79 -1.18
C ARG A 106 -3.08 -5.13 -2.50
N VAL A 107 -3.48 -4.45 -3.56
CA VAL A 107 -2.82 -4.49 -4.87
C VAL A 107 -2.08 -3.18 -5.06
N GLN A 108 -0.76 -3.23 -5.08
CA GLN A 108 0.11 -2.06 -5.19
C GLN A 108 0.53 -1.84 -6.64
N ILE A 109 0.29 -0.64 -7.13
CA ILE A 109 0.65 -0.19 -8.48
C ILE A 109 1.51 1.07 -8.47
N LYS A 110 1.58 1.75 -7.32
CA LYS A 110 2.42 2.92 -7.05
C LYS A 110 3.35 2.68 -5.86
N ASP A 111 2.84 2.12 -4.76
CA ASP A 111 3.64 1.80 -3.58
C ASP A 111 4.59 0.63 -3.86
N SER A 112 5.86 0.86 -3.68
CA SER A 112 6.94 -0.11 -3.91
C SER A 112 7.24 -0.98 -2.68
N PHE A 113 6.44 -0.87 -1.61
CA PHE A 113 6.70 -1.66 -0.41
C PHE A 113 6.63 -3.16 -0.72
N PHE A 114 7.71 -3.85 -0.44
CA PHE A 114 7.87 -5.30 -0.55
C PHE A 114 8.73 -5.77 0.62
N HIS A 115 8.53 -6.98 1.14
CA HIS A 115 9.29 -7.42 2.31
C HIS A 115 9.69 -8.89 2.22
N ASN A 116 10.98 -9.13 2.01
CA ASN A 116 11.56 -10.46 1.76
C ASN A 116 11.53 -11.43 2.96
N ALA A 117 11.21 -10.96 4.15
CA ALA A 117 11.07 -11.88 5.29
C ALA A 117 9.93 -12.90 5.10
N ASN A 118 8.94 -12.57 4.27
CA ASN A 118 7.81 -13.42 3.91
C ASN A 118 7.27 -13.02 2.54
N SER A 119 7.84 -13.55 1.47
CA SER A 119 7.48 -13.14 0.10
C SER A 119 7.58 -14.27 -0.91
N ALA A 120 6.93 -14.09 -2.07
CA ALA A 120 7.06 -14.97 -3.22
C ALA A 120 7.04 -14.20 -4.54
N PHE A 121 7.73 -14.70 -5.54
CA PHE A 121 7.75 -14.18 -6.91
C PHE A 121 8.13 -15.28 -7.91
N ARG A 122 7.90 -15.01 -9.21
CA ARG A 122 8.32 -15.95 -10.25
C ARG A 122 9.81 -15.80 -10.58
N ARG A 123 10.45 -16.90 -10.90
CA ARG A 123 11.84 -16.92 -11.36
C ARG A 123 12.06 -16.00 -12.57
N ASN A 124 11.18 -16.01 -13.55
CA ASN A 124 11.31 -15.16 -14.74
C ASN A 124 11.18 -13.64 -14.43
N VAL A 125 10.54 -13.26 -13.33
CA VAL A 125 10.54 -11.88 -12.83
C VAL A 125 11.89 -11.55 -12.21
N TRP A 126 12.43 -12.46 -11.38
CA TRP A 126 13.77 -12.30 -10.80
C TRP A 126 14.87 -12.28 -11.89
N ASP A 127 14.77 -13.10 -12.93
CA ASP A 127 15.72 -13.10 -14.07
C ASP A 127 15.80 -11.71 -14.74
N ARG A 128 14.69 -10.97 -14.78
CA ARG A 128 14.63 -9.59 -15.30
C ARG A 128 15.07 -8.55 -14.28
N PHE A 129 14.73 -8.77 -13.02
CA PHE A 129 14.94 -7.86 -11.91
C PHE A 129 15.59 -8.61 -10.75
N PRO A 130 16.89 -8.95 -10.82
CA PRO A 130 17.57 -9.52 -9.66
C PRO A 130 17.68 -8.48 -8.54
N PHE A 131 17.77 -8.95 -7.29
CA PHE A 131 18.03 -8.06 -6.17
C PHE A 131 19.39 -7.40 -6.30
N ASP A 132 19.50 -6.16 -5.86
CA ASP A 132 20.78 -5.44 -5.84
C ASP A 132 21.72 -6.06 -4.79
N GLU A 133 22.88 -6.52 -5.23
CA GLU A 133 23.87 -7.21 -4.40
C GLU A 133 24.79 -6.25 -3.63
N GLY A 134 24.72 -4.95 -3.90
CA GLY A 134 25.54 -3.94 -3.23
C GLY A 134 24.84 -3.27 -2.05
N LEU A 135 23.53 -3.49 -1.87
CA LEU A 135 22.75 -2.86 -0.80
C LEU A 135 22.89 -3.61 0.53
N THR A 136 23.04 -2.84 1.59
CA THR A 136 23.14 -3.36 2.96
C THR A 136 21.79 -3.51 3.64
N ASN A 137 20.75 -2.86 3.09
CA ASN A 137 19.36 -2.87 3.59
C ASN A 137 18.42 -2.51 2.45
N ILE A 138 17.13 -2.78 2.63
CA ILE A 138 16.02 -2.37 1.74
C ILE A 138 16.15 -2.79 0.27
N GLU A 139 16.88 -3.86 0.02
CA GLU A 139 17.00 -4.47 -1.32
C GLU A 139 15.62 -4.87 -1.87
N ASP A 140 14.71 -5.27 -1.00
CA ASP A 140 13.33 -5.64 -1.30
C ASP A 140 12.51 -4.43 -1.76
N ARG A 141 12.64 -3.27 -1.11
CA ARG A 141 11.95 -2.05 -1.52
C ARG A 141 12.48 -1.50 -2.84
N VAL A 142 13.80 -1.58 -3.07
CA VAL A 142 14.42 -1.21 -4.35
C VAL A 142 13.93 -2.12 -5.47
N TRP A 143 13.84 -3.42 -5.20
CA TRP A 143 13.27 -4.38 -6.14
C TRP A 143 11.78 -4.05 -6.43
N GLY A 144 11.01 -3.76 -5.39
CA GLY A 144 9.60 -3.35 -5.50
C GLY A 144 9.44 -2.15 -6.43
N GLU A 145 10.32 -1.16 -6.31
CA GLU A 145 10.31 0.02 -7.17
C GLU A 145 10.60 -0.30 -8.63
N GLN A 146 11.60 -1.16 -8.90
CA GLN A 146 11.94 -1.57 -10.26
C GLN A 146 10.75 -2.27 -10.94
N VAL A 147 10.06 -3.18 -10.24
CA VAL A 147 8.93 -3.91 -10.82
C VAL A 147 7.69 -3.03 -11.01
N ILE A 148 7.38 -2.14 -10.07
CA ILE A 148 6.29 -1.16 -10.21
C ILE A 148 6.55 -0.23 -11.39
N ASN A 149 7.75 0.34 -11.50
CA ASN A 149 8.12 1.22 -12.62
C ASN A 149 8.12 0.50 -13.97
N SER A 150 8.19 -0.83 -13.99
CA SER A 150 8.03 -1.63 -15.21
C SER A 150 6.56 -1.92 -15.58
N GLY A 151 5.59 -1.42 -14.80
CA GLY A 151 4.16 -1.62 -15.00
C GLY A 151 3.62 -2.93 -14.41
N LEU A 152 4.42 -3.62 -13.59
CA LEU A 152 3.96 -4.78 -12.84
C LEU A 152 3.33 -4.35 -11.50
N LYS A 153 2.62 -5.28 -10.85
CA LYS A 153 1.93 -5.06 -9.57
C LYS A 153 2.59 -5.88 -8.47
N ILE A 154 2.48 -5.39 -7.24
CA ILE A 154 2.81 -6.13 -6.02
C ILE A 154 1.51 -6.41 -5.26
N ILE A 155 1.38 -7.57 -4.65
CA ILE A 155 0.24 -7.92 -3.81
C ILE A 155 0.69 -8.11 -2.36
N TYR A 156 -0.05 -7.52 -1.43
CA TYR A 156 -0.02 -7.88 -0.03
C TYR A 156 -1.13 -8.88 0.26
N GLU A 157 -0.77 -10.08 0.77
CA GLU A 157 -1.70 -11.14 1.10
C GLU A 157 -1.69 -11.43 2.62
N PRO A 158 -2.71 -10.94 3.37
CA PRO A 158 -2.74 -11.08 4.81
C PRO A 158 -2.94 -12.54 5.29
N ASN A 159 -3.54 -13.42 4.47
CA ASN A 159 -3.73 -14.83 4.83
C ASN A 159 -2.44 -15.65 4.72
N ALA A 160 -1.43 -15.14 4.02
CA ALA A 160 -0.08 -15.72 3.98
C ALA A 160 0.73 -15.21 5.18
N SER A 161 0.29 -15.51 6.40
CA SER A 161 0.86 -14.94 7.63
C SER A 161 1.98 -15.78 8.23
N VAL A 162 2.98 -15.08 8.78
CA VAL A 162 4.06 -15.66 9.58
C VAL A 162 4.20 -14.92 10.91
N TYR A 163 4.60 -15.62 11.96
CA TYR A 163 5.14 -14.97 13.16
C TYR A 163 6.53 -14.47 12.87
N HIS A 164 6.83 -13.22 13.25
CA HIS A 164 8.12 -12.59 13.09
C HIS A 164 8.70 -12.18 14.44
N TRP A 165 9.98 -12.44 14.66
CA TRP A 165 10.64 -12.24 15.96
C TRP A 165 10.68 -10.75 16.38
N HIS A 166 11.02 -9.87 15.46
CA HIS A 166 11.20 -8.43 15.70
C HIS A 166 10.38 -7.59 14.72
N GLY A 167 10.18 -6.31 15.05
CA GLY A 167 9.55 -5.33 14.15
C GLY A 167 10.45 -4.98 12.95
N ILE A 168 9.87 -4.28 11.99
CA ILE A 168 10.58 -3.84 10.78
C ILE A 168 11.70 -2.83 11.08
N HIS A 169 11.63 -2.13 12.20
CA HIS A 169 12.62 -1.11 12.61
C HIS A 169 13.76 -1.64 13.50
N GLN A 170 13.78 -2.95 13.78
CA GLN A 170 14.87 -3.63 14.50
C GLN A 170 15.41 -2.80 15.67
N ASP A 171 14.64 -2.70 16.75
CA ASP A 171 14.99 -2.02 18.00
C ASP A 171 15.29 -0.52 17.88
N LEU A 172 14.76 0.15 16.85
CA LEU A 172 14.97 1.59 16.62
C LEU A 172 16.45 1.99 16.50
N ASN A 173 17.28 1.15 15.91
CA ASN A 173 18.69 1.45 15.72
C ASN A 173 18.87 2.71 14.85
N PRO A 174 19.39 3.83 15.39
CA PRO A 174 19.48 5.10 14.68
C PRO A 174 20.48 5.06 13.53
N ASP A 175 21.53 4.26 13.62
CA ASP A 175 22.53 4.14 12.55
C ASP A 175 21.95 3.37 11.37
N ARG A 176 21.14 2.34 11.63
CA ARG A 176 20.40 1.62 10.60
C ARG A 176 19.39 2.55 9.92
N ALA A 177 18.59 3.30 10.68
CA ALA A 177 17.64 4.26 10.15
C ALA A 177 18.33 5.31 9.25
N LYS A 178 19.44 5.87 9.70
CA LYS A 178 20.27 6.81 8.93
C LYS A 178 20.79 6.19 7.63
N ASN A 179 21.23 4.94 7.68
CA ASN A 179 21.73 4.23 6.48
C ASN A 179 20.60 3.96 5.49
N VAL A 180 19.41 3.53 5.97
CA VAL A 180 18.22 3.35 5.15
C VAL A 180 17.81 4.65 4.45
N VAL A 181 17.74 5.76 5.20
CA VAL A 181 17.41 7.08 4.62
C VAL A 181 18.45 7.48 3.56
N ARG A 182 19.74 7.31 3.83
CA ARG A 182 20.79 7.61 2.86
C ARG A 182 20.65 6.81 1.55
N ILE A 183 20.31 5.52 1.66
CA ILE A 183 20.09 4.67 0.48
C ILE A 183 18.86 5.17 -0.26
N LEU A 184 17.74 5.41 0.43
CA LEU A 184 16.52 5.92 -0.18
C LEU A 184 16.77 7.26 -0.91
N GLU A 185 17.46 8.21 -0.28
CA GLU A 185 17.80 9.50 -0.89
C GLU A 185 18.78 9.37 -2.09
N SER A 186 19.51 8.28 -2.20
CA SER A 186 20.42 8.04 -3.33
C SER A 186 19.73 7.41 -4.55
N LEU A 187 18.49 6.91 -4.40
CA LEU A 187 17.77 6.28 -5.50
C LEU A 187 17.25 7.32 -6.49
N PRO A 188 17.39 7.10 -7.81
CA PRO A 188 16.97 8.05 -8.83
C PRO A 188 15.51 8.48 -8.74
N SER A 189 14.62 7.56 -8.36
CA SER A 189 13.18 7.79 -8.21
C SER A 189 12.84 8.69 -7.02
N LEU A 190 13.66 8.64 -5.95
CA LEU A 190 13.51 9.56 -4.82
C LEU A 190 14.28 10.86 -5.01
N GLN A 191 15.34 10.86 -5.82
CA GLN A 191 16.01 12.11 -6.25
C GLN A 191 15.10 12.95 -7.13
N THR A 192 14.27 12.32 -7.96
CA THR A 192 13.23 13.05 -8.71
C THR A 192 12.11 13.57 -7.82
N SER A 193 11.82 12.92 -6.69
CA SER A 193 10.83 13.38 -5.70
C SER A 193 11.39 14.43 -4.74
N THR A 194 12.70 14.48 -4.46
CA THR A 194 13.31 15.51 -3.60
C THR A 194 13.50 16.85 -4.31
N ASN A 195 13.47 16.88 -5.63
CA ASN A 195 13.50 18.13 -6.43
C ASN A 195 12.14 18.51 -7.02
N HIS A 196 11.16 17.63 -7.02
CA HIS A 196 9.77 17.96 -7.19
C HIS A 196 9.15 18.07 -5.78
N HIS A 197 9.05 19.28 -5.26
CA HIS A 197 7.89 19.59 -4.45
C HIS A 197 6.71 19.18 -5.34
N GLN A 198 6.08 18.05 -5.05
CA GLN A 198 4.84 17.70 -5.73
C GLN A 198 3.94 18.91 -5.57
N SER A 199 3.69 19.60 -6.68
CA SER A 199 2.68 20.65 -6.66
C SER A 199 1.33 19.95 -6.53
N PRO A 200 0.42 20.47 -5.73
CA PRO A 200 -0.94 19.94 -5.73
C PRO A 200 -1.55 19.81 -7.14
N GLY A 201 -1.08 20.60 -8.09
CA GLY A 201 -1.50 20.53 -9.49
C GLY A 201 -0.98 19.33 -10.28
N ASP A 202 -0.03 18.58 -9.74
CA ASP A 202 0.52 17.36 -10.37
C ASP A 202 -0.16 16.09 -9.85
N LEU A 203 -1.13 16.24 -8.92
CA LEU A 203 -1.82 15.13 -8.27
C LEU A 203 -3.20 14.88 -8.86
N GLU A 204 -3.60 13.62 -8.90
CA GLU A 204 -4.97 13.21 -9.17
C GLU A 204 -5.79 13.32 -7.88
N ILE A 205 -6.70 14.30 -7.81
CA ILE A 205 -7.44 14.64 -6.61
C ILE A 205 -8.94 14.42 -6.83
N LEU A 206 -9.48 13.44 -6.10
CA LEU A 206 -10.90 13.10 -6.13
C LEU A 206 -11.67 13.84 -5.03
N ALA A 207 -12.73 14.56 -5.39
CA ALA A 207 -13.73 14.99 -4.45
C ALA A 207 -14.90 14.00 -4.36
N VAL A 208 -15.14 13.44 -3.20
CA VAL A 208 -16.29 12.58 -2.90
C VAL A 208 -17.33 13.39 -2.15
N ILE A 209 -18.55 13.45 -2.68
CA ILE A 209 -19.72 14.09 -2.06
C ILE A 209 -20.72 13.00 -1.70
N PRO A 210 -20.71 12.49 -0.46
CA PRO A 210 -21.68 11.50 -0.02
C PRO A 210 -23.01 12.15 0.30
N VAL A 211 -24.07 11.66 -0.31
CA VAL A 211 -25.44 12.12 -0.04
C VAL A 211 -26.33 10.90 0.19
N ARG A 212 -26.95 10.84 1.35
CA ARG A 212 -27.93 9.80 1.68
C ARG A 212 -29.34 10.32 1.44
N GLY A 213 -30.12 9.58 0.65
CA GLY A 213 -31.47 9.96 0.31
C GLY A 213 -31.52 11.21 -0.59
N ARG A 214 -32.52 12.05 -0.36
CA ARG A 214 -32.71 13.30 -1.11
C ARG A 214 -31.88 14.42 -0.52
N THR A 215 -31.19 15.17 -1.38
CA THR A 215 -30.57 16.44 -0.96
C THR A 215 -31.63 17.46 -0.50
N HIS A 216 -31.25 18.32 0.42
CA HIS A 216 -32.16 19.34 0.96
C HIS A 216 -32.12 20.63 0.16
N SER A 217 -33.27 21.34 0.12
CA SER A 217 -33.37 22.67 -0.49
C SER A 217 -32.53 23.70 0.26
N PHE A 218 -31.83 24.56 -0.46
CA PHE A 218 -31.07 25.68 0.07
C PHE A 218 -31.27 26.94 -0.80
N GLY A 219 -32.17 27.81 -0.37
CA GLY A 219 -32.59 28.95 -1.17
C GLY A 219 -33.29 28.51 -2.48
N ASN A 220 -32.74 28.92 -3.61
CA ASN A 220 -33.22 28.54 -4.95
C ASN A 220 -32.51 27.29 -5.52
N SER A 221 -31.61 26.66 -4.76
CA SER A 221 -30.82 25.49 -5.14
C SER A 221 -30.97 24.39 -4.10
N SER A 222 -30.17 23.35 -4.21
CA SER A 222 -30.02 22.30 -3.17
C SER A 222 -28.64 22.41 -2.52
N LEU A 223 -28.50 21.77 -1.35
CA LEU A 223 -27.20 21.67 -0.65
C LEU A 223 -26.15 20.98 -1.54
N LEU A 224 -26.58 19.98 -2.31
CA LEU A 224 -25.71 19.28 -3.25
C LEU A 224 -25.18 20.21 -4.35
N GLU A 225 -26.07 21.00 -5.00
CA GLU A 225 -25.66 21.94 -6.05
C GLU A 225 -24.65 22.96 -5.53
N VAL A 226 -24.89 23.53 -4.35
CA VAL A 226 -23.95 24.46 -3.68
C VAL A 226 -22.62 23.78 -3.42
N THR A 227 -22.61 22.54 -2.93
CA THR A 227 -21.37 21.80 -2.65
C THR A 227 -20.60 21.47 -3.94
N ILE A 228 -21.28 21.06 -5.00
CA ILE A 228 -20.69 20.85 -6.32
C ILE A 228 -20.07 22.15 -6.85
N ASP A 229 -20.76 23.28 -6.74
CA ASP A 229 -20.24 24.56 -7.20
C ASP A 229 -18.97 24.99 -6.47
N VAL A 230 -18.87 24.73 -5.15
CA VAL A 230 -17.67 24.98 -4.38
C VAL A 230 -16.53 24.03 -4.81
N ALA A 231 -16.82 22.74 -5.01
CA ALA A 231 -15.83 21.77 -5.47
C ALA A 231 -15.25 22.15 -6.85
N LYS A 232 -16.10 22.58 -7.79
CA LYS A 232 -15.70 23.03 -9.13
C LYS A 232 -14.82 24.27 -9.16
N LYS A 233 -14.86 25.10 -8.12
CA LYS A 233 -14.01 26.29 -7.99
C LYS A 233 -12.59 25.98 -7.50
N SER A 234 -12.36 24.78 -6.99
CA SER A 234 -11.01 24.36 -6.63
C SER A 234 -10.15 24.21 -7.88
N LYS A 235 -8.94 24.72 -7.81
CA LYS A 235 -7.94 24.60 -8.90
C LYS A 235 -7.23 23.27 -8.91
N TYR A 236 -7.43 22.44 -7.87
CA TYR A 236 -6.69 21.19 -7.67
C TYR A 236 -7.55 19.94 -7.85
N ILE A 237 -8.86 20.02 -7.62
CA ILE A 237 -9.75 18.85 -7.80
C ILE A 237 -9.77 18.47 -9.28
N THR A 238 -9.37 17.23 -9.58
CA THR A 238 -9.34 16.68 -10.94
C THR A 238 -10.63 15.95 -11.29
N GLU A 239 -11.31 15.38 -10.30
CA GLU A 239 -12.58 14.68 -10.49
C GLU A 239 -13.52 14.88 -9.29
N ILE A 240 -14.82 14.94 -9.56
CA ILE A 240 -15.88 15.05 -8.55
C ILE A 240 -16.85 13.89 -8.75
N VAL A 241 -17.14 13.16 -7.68
CA VAL A 241 -18.11 12.05 -7.68
C VAL A 241 -19.12 12.25 -6.57
N VAL A 242 -20.39 12.05 -6.90
CA VAL A 242 -21.48 12.01 -5.93
C VAL A 242 -21.82 10.55 -5.60
N ALA A 243 -21.61 10.16 -4.34
CA ALA A 243 -21.90 8.83 -3.83
C ALA A 243 -23.30 8.83 -3.16
N THR A 244 -24.34 8.48 -3.90
CA THR A 244 -25.71 8.50 -3.41
C THR A 244 -26.45 7.17 -3.64
N ASP A 245 -27.43 6.89 -2.77
CA ASP A 245 -28.39 5.80 -2.88
C ASP A 245 -29.73 6.24 -3.55
N ASN A 246 -29.86 7.53 -3.86
CA ASN A 246 -31.11 8.11 -4.34
C ASN A 246 -31.00 8.57 -5.81
N LYS A 247 -31.90 8.10 -6.64
CA LYS A 247 -31.90 8.41 -8.08
C LYS A 247 -32.16 9.88 -8.39
N GLU A 248 -33.05 10.56 -7.64
CA GLU A 248 -33.34 11.98 -7.86
C GLU A 248 -32.09 12.82 -7.53
N THR A 249 -31.37 12.47 -6.47
CA THR A 249 -30.09 13.10 -6.09
C THR A 249 -29.03 12.86 -7.19
N ALA A 250 -29.00 11.67 -7.77
CA ALA A 250 -28.10 11.36 -8.90
C ALA A 250 -28.46 12.18 -10.15
N GLU A 251 -29.75 12.41 -10.43
CA GLU A 251 -30.21 13.27 -11.53
C GLU A 251 -29.79 14.74 -11.31
N ILE A 252 -29.86 15.25 -10.07
CA ILE A 252 -29.39 16.60 -9.74
C ILE A 252 -27.88 16.69 -10.00
N ALA A 253 -27.08 15.71 -9.57
CA ALA A 253 -25.65 15.67 -9.85
C ALA A 253 -25.36 15.67 -11.36
N SER A 254 -26.08 14.84 -12.12
CA SER A 254 -25.97 14.75 -13.58
C SER A 254 -26.31 16.09 -14.26
N ASN A 255 -27.35 16.79 -13.80
CA ASN A 255 -27.72 18.12 -14.32
C ASN A 255 -26.62 19.17 -14.03
N CYS A 256 -25.85 18.98 -12.97
CA CYS A 256 -24.66 19.75 -12.69
C CYS A 256 -23.40 19.26 -13.48
N GLY A 257 -23.54 18.25 -14.35
CA GLY A 257 -22.43 17.69 -15.12
C GLY A 257 -21.45 16.88 -14.28
N ILE A 258 -21.92 16.26 -13.19
CA ILE A 258 -21.12 15.40 -12.31
C ILE A 258 -21.53 13.95 -12.47
N GLU A 259 -20.55 13.05 -12.60
CA GLU A 259 -20.80 11.62 -12.67
C GLU A 259 -21.32 11.05 -11.34
N THR A 260 -22.31 10.18 -11.45
CA THR A 260 -22.74 9.26 -10.40
C THR A 260 -22.53 7.86 -10.94
N PRO A 261 -21.30 7.31 -10.85
CA PRO A 261 -20.92 6.10 -11.59
C PRO A 261 -21.61 4.84 -11.07
N PHE A 262 -22.25 4.91 -9.91
CA PHE A 262 -23.04 3.84 -9.30
C PHE A 262 -24.11 4.42 -8.38
N ILE A 263 -25.15 3.64 -8.13
CA ILE A 263 -26.08 3.88 -7.03
C ILE A 263 -25.58 3.08 -5.84
N ARG A 264 -25.32 3.75 -4.72
CA ARG A 264 -24.82 3.15 -3.49
C ARG A 264 -25.80 2.10 -2.96
N PRO A 265 -25.35 0.89 -2.60
CA PRO A 265 -26.20 -0.17 -2.09
C PRO A 265 -26.82 0.20 -0.72
N PRO A 266 -28.01 -0.33 -0.41
CA PRO A 266 -28.74 0.01 0.84
C PRO A 266 -27.91 -0.24 2.11
N GLU A 267 -27.06 -1.29 2.11
CA GLU A 267 -26.21 -1.68 3.24
C GLU A 267 -25.22 -0.58 3.63
N LEU A 268 -24.85 0.28 2.67
CA LEU A 268 -23.99 1.44 2.89
C LEU A 268 -24.77 2.74 3.12
N SER A 269 -26.08 2.65 3.33
CA SER A 269 -26.96 3.81 3.50
C SER A 269 -27.67 3.82 4.85
N ASP A 270 -27.35 2.87 5.74
CA ASP A 270 -27.90 2.82 7.11
C ASP A 270 -27.29 3.89 8.02
N ASP A 271 -28.00 4.20 9.14
CA ASP A 271 -27.64 5.27 10.07
C ASP A 271 -26.29 5.07 10.78
N TYR A 272 -25.82 3.84 10.85
CA TYR A 272 -24.59 3.47 11.58
C TYR A 272 -23.41 3.17 10.66
N VAL A 273 -23.56 3.41 9.36
CA VAL A 273 -22.46 3.21 8.41
C VAL A 273 -21.45 4.34 8.53
N ASP A 274 -20.20 3.98 8.77
CA ASP A 274 -19.10 4.94 8.81
C ASP A 274 -18.91 5.59 7.44
N ILE A 275 -18.70 6.89 7.42
CA ILE A 275 -18.45 7.64 6.18
C ILE A 275 -17.24 7.10 5.41
N PHE A 276 -16.24 6.55 6.11
CA PHE A 276 -15.06 5.95 5.50
C PHE A 276 -15.40 4.68 4.69
N GLU A 277 -16.41 3.90 5.09
CA GLU A 277 -16.90 2.77 4.30
C GLU A 277 -17.50 3.22 2.96
N VAL A 278 -18.20 4.36 2.96
CA VAL A 278 -18.75 4.97 1.75
C VAL A 278 -17.62 5.46 0.83
N VAL A 279 -16.60 6.09 1.39
CA VAL A 279 -15.42 6.56 0.63
C VAL A 279 -14.66 5.39 0.06
N LYS A 280 -14.39 4.35 0.86
CA LYS A 280 -13.72 3.12 0.43
C LYS A 280 -14.46 2.46 -0.73
N TYR A 281 -15.76 2.23 -0.58
CA TYR A 281 -16.59 1.66 -1.64
C TYR A 281 -16.54 2.49 -2.93
N THR A 282 -16.54 3.81 -2.80
CA THR A 282 -16.44 4.71 -3.94
C THR A 282 -15.11 4.55 -4.66
N LEU A 283 -14.01 4.52 -3.91
CA LEU A 283 -12.67 4.28 -4.45
C LEU A 283 -12.57 2.92 -5.13
N ASP A 284 -13.00 1.84 -4.46
CA ASP A 284 -12.98 0.48 -5.03
C ASP A 284 -13.69 0.44 -6.39
N LYS A 285 -14.87 1.09 -6.50
CA LYS A 285 -15.63 1.16 -7.77
C LYS A 285 -14.95 1.97 -8.86
N LEU A 286 -14.23 3.02 -8.52
CA LEU A 286 -13.49 3.84 -9.47
C LEU A 286 -12.18 3.15 -9.89
N GLU A 287 -11.49 2.51 -8.96
CA GLU A 287 -10.24 1.78 -9.20
C GLU A 287 -10.45 0.51 -10.04
N ASP A 288 -11.58 -0.19 -9.89
CA ASP A 288 -12.00 -1.28 -10.78
C ASP A 288 -12.03 -0.85 -12.25
N ASN A 289 -12.27 0.45 -12.52
CA ASN A 289 -12.24 1.08 -13.83
C ASN A 289 -10.87 1.70 -14.18
N SER A 290 -9.82 1.34 -13.45
CA SER A 290 -8.43 1.82 -13.65
C SER A 290 -8.23 3.34 -13.41
N ARG A 291 -9.10 3.96 -12.63
CA ARG A 291 -8.93 5.35 -12.14
C ARG A 291 -8.22 5.30 -10.79
N HIS A 292 -7.16 6.07 -10.61
CA HIS A 292 -6.36 6.10 -9.37
C HIS A 292 -6.18 7.54 -8.93
N TYR A 293 -6.25 7.77 -7.61
CA TYR A 293 -6.17 9.10 -7.03
C TYR A 293 -5.10 9.16 -5.95
N ASP A 294 -4.39 10.29 -5.89
CA ASP A 294 -3.37 10.55 -4.88
C ASP A 294 -3.95 11.14 -3.60
N VAL A 295 -5.04 11.91 -3.72
CA VAL A 295 -5.72 12.57 -2.60
C VAL A 295 -7.24 12.43 -2.73
N VAL A 296 -7.91 12.19 -1.63
CA VAL A 296 -9.38 12.23 -1.55
C VAL A 296 -9.81 13.41 -0.70
N VAL A 297 -10.72 14.22 -1.24
CA VAL A 297 -11.37 15.34 -0.55
C VAL A 297 -12.82 14.96 -0.24
N LEU A 298 -13.13 14.76 1.03
CA LEU A 298 -14.49 14.48 1.47
C LEU A 298 -15.27 15.79 1.67
N LEU A 299 -16.39 15.94 0.99
CA LEU A 299 -17.23 17.14 1.05
C LEU A 299 -18.67 16.78 1.42
N GLU A 300 -19.01 16.88 2.68
CA GLU A 300 -20.41 16.67 3.13
C GLU A 300 -21.28 17.88 2.78
N GLU A 301 -22.45 17.65 2.16
CA GLU A 301 -23.35 18.73 1.72
C GLU A 301 -23.96 19.53 2.87
N ILE A 302 -23.99 18.98 4.07
CA ILE A 302 -24.55 19.64 5.26
C ILE A 302 -23.74 20.87 5.72
N TYR A 303 -22.57 21.10 5.15
CA TYR A 303 -21.75 22.29 5.40
C TYR A 303 -21.71 23.20 4.16
N PRO A 304 -22.82 23.88 3.77
CA PRO A 304 -22.87 24.62 2.50
C PRO A 304 -22.07 25.91 2.50
N LEU A 305 -21.82 26.49 3.66
CA LEU A 305 -21.14 27.80 3.79
C LEU A 305 -19.61 27.61 3.96
N ARG A 306 -18.95 27.09 2.93
CA ARG A 306 -17.49 26.97 2.88
C ARG A 306 -16.87 28.21 2.25
N ASP A 307 -15.73 28.67 2.80
CA ASP A 307 -14.87 29.63 2.09
C ASP A 307 -14.42 28.99 0.76
N GLU A 308 -14.54 29.70 -0.34
CA GLU A 308 -14.17 29.20 -1.69
C GLU A 308 -12.71 28.76 -1.78
N ARG A 309 -11.82 29.28 -0.93
CA ARG A 309 -10.41 28.93 -0.89
C ARG A 309 -10.06 27.85 0.13
N LEU A 310 -11.04 27.38 0.91
CA LEU A 310 -10.78 26.45 2.01
C LEU A 310 -10.22 25.13 1.48
N ILE A 311 -10.81 24.57 0.42
CA ILE A 311 -10.38 23.31 -0.18
C ILE A 311 -8.93 23.42 -0.65
N ASP A 312 -8.61 24.43 -1.44
CA ASP A 312 -7.26 24.66 -1.96
C ASP A 312 -6.23 24.87 -0.84
N LYS A 313 -6.58 25.62 0.20
CA LYS A 313 -5.70 25.80 1.36
C LYS A 313 -5.43 24.49 2.11
N MET A 314 -6.44 23.64 2.24
CA MET A 314 -6.28 22.34 2.90
C MET A 314 -5.40 21.42 2.06
N ILE A 315 -5.60 21.36 0.75
CA ILE A 315 -4.76 20.58 -0.16
C ILE A 315 -3.31 21.12 -0.14
N ASP A 316 -3.11 22.42 -0.20
CA ASP A 316 -1.79 23.04 -0.07
C ASP A 316 -1.09 22.63 1.25
N GLN A 317 -1.80 22.66 2.37
CA GLN A 317 -1.24 22.25 3.66
C GLN A 317 -0.92 20.75 3.71
N LEU A 318 -1.81 19.90 3.19
CA LEU A 318 -1.60 18.45 3.14
C LEU A 318 -0.30 18.13 2.38
N VAL A 319 -0.18 18.68 1.16
CA VAL A 319 0.93 18.37 0.26
C VAL A 319 2.23 19.01 0.74
N PHE A 320 2.25 20.34 0.97
CA PHE A 320 3.50 21.03 1.32
C PHE A 320 4.03 20.74 2.72
N LYS A 321 3.18 20.28 3.65
CA LYS A 321 3.61 19.87 4.98
C LYS A 321 3.78 18.36 5.14
N GLY A 322 3.49 17.58 4.10
CA GLY A 322 3.60 16.12 4.11
C GLY A 322 2.69 15.49 5.17
N GLN A 323 1.44 15.95 5.26
CA GLN A 323 0.46 15.43 6.21
C GLN A 323 -0.37 14.32 5.55
N ASP A 324 -0.66 13.26 6.28
CA ASP A 324 -1.49 12.16 5.78
C ASP A 324 -2.97 12.53 5.75
N THR A 325 -3.41 13.39 6.67
CA THR A 325 -4.81 13.82 6.80
C THR A 325 -4.89 15.25 7.31
N ILE A 326 -5.86 16.00 6.81
CA ILE A 326 -6.21 17.33 7.30
C ILE A 326 -7.72 17.48 7.39
N MET A 327 -8.20 18.06 8.47
CA MET A 327 -9.62 18.30 8.69
C MET A 327 -9.88 19.77 9.06
N ALA A 328 -10.91 20.38 8.45
CA ALA A 328 -11.39 21.67 8.86
C ALA A 328 -12.26 21.53 10.13
N ALA A 329 -11.96 22.33 11.16
CA ALA A 329 -12.74 22.41 12.36
C ALA A 329 -13.13 23.86 12.65
N ILE A 330 -14.32 24.06 13.23
CA ILE A 330 -14.75 25.35 13.76
C ILE A 330 -14.26 25.44 15.21
N GLN A 331 -13.55 26.51 15.54
CA GLN A 331 -13.18 26.83 16.94
C GLN A 331 -14.34 27.55 17.66
#